data_87a650e8bb2f9e034077f082f00d4de0
#
_entry.id   87a650e8bb2f9e034077f082f00d4de0
#
_cell.length_a   1.000
_cell.length_b   1.000
_cell.length_c   1.000
_cell.angle_alpha   90.00
_cell.angle_beta   90.00
_cell.angle_gamma   90.00
#
_symmetry.space_group_name_H-M   'P 1'
#
loop_
_entity.id
_entity.type
_entity.pdbx_description
1 polymer ?
#
loop_
_entity_poly.entity_id
_entity_poly.type
_entity_poly.pdbx_seq_one_letter_code
_entity_poly.pdbx_strand_id
1 'polypeptide(L)' 'MVSESVQARIDKLLNEAREAVAESNWAVVLNRAQNVLRIETENEDARALLAAAERAFEMPS' A
#
# COMPACT_ATOMS: atom_id res chain seq x y z
N MET A 1 -20.38 1.18 -1.32
CA MET A 1 -19.97 -0.14 -1.82
C MET A 1 -19.05 0.00 -3.02
N VAL A 2 -17.89 -0.65 -2.99
CA VAL A 2 -16.89 -0.56 -4.03
C VAL A 2 -17.27 -1.48 -5.19
N SER A 3 -17.18 -1.00 -6.43
CA SER A 3 -17.49 -1.82 -7.60
C SER A 3 -16.43 -2.91 -7.79
N GLU A 4 -16.77 -3.93 -8.57
CA GLU A 4 -15.86 -5.02 -8.87
C GLU A 4 -14.57 -4.53 -9.54
N SER A 5 -14.69 -3.57 -10.45
CA SER A 5 -13.54 -2.99 -11.13
C SER A 5 -12.63 -2.25 -10.16
N VAL A 6 -13.21 -1.51 -9.23
CA VAL A 6 -12.46 -0.77 -8.22
C VAL A 6 -11.79 -1.74 -7.26
N GLN A 7 -12.49 -2.80 -6.86
CA GLN A 7 -11.92 -3.81 -5.98
C GLN A 7 -10.74 -4.51 -6.64
N ALA A 8 -10.84 -4.83 -7.92
CA ALA A 8 -9.74 -5.45 -8.66
C ALA A 8 -8.52 -4.54 -8.70
N ARG A 9 -8.74 -3.24 -8.84
CA ARG A 9 -7.67 -2.25 -8.85
C ARG A 9 -6.99 -2.17 -7.48
N ILE A 10 -7.78 -2.18 -6.41
CA ILE A 10 -7.26 -2.19 -5.05
C ILE A 10 -6.41 -3.44 -4.83
N ASP A 11 -6.90 -4.60 -5.22
CA ASP A 11 -6.17 -5.86 -5.08
C ASP A 11 -4.84 -5.83 -5.81
N LYS A 12 -4.83 -5.28 -7.02
CA LYS A 12 -3.60 -5.17 -7.81
C LYS A 12 -2.59 -4.27 -7.11
N LEU A 13 -3.04 -3.12 -6.62
CA LEU A 13 -2.15 -2.19 -5.92
C LEU A 13 -1.59 -2.81 -4.64
N LEU A 14 -2.43 -3.53 -3.90
CA LEU A 14 -1.97 -4.21 -2.69
C LEU A 14 -0.96 -5.30 -3.00
N ASN A 15 -1.16 -6.06 -4.07
CA ASN A 15 -0.21 -7.08 -4.48
C ASN A 15 1.14 -6.46 -4.87
N GLU A 16 1.11 -5.35 -5.60
CA GLU A 16 2.32 -4.64 -5.97
C GLU A 16 3.06 -4.11 -4.74
N ALA A 17 2.31 -3.61 -3.76
CA ALA A 17 2.90 -3.14 -2.52
C ALA A 17 3.56 -4.28 -1.74
N ARG A 18 2.92 -5.44 -1.69
CA ARG A 18 3.47 -6.60 -0.99
C ARG A 18 4.74 -7.10 -1.66
N GLU A 19 4.79 -7.11 -2.98
CA GLU A 19 5.99 -7.46 -3.72
C GLU A 19 7.12 -6.47 -3.42
N ALA A 20 6.78 -5.20 -3.34
CA ALA A 20 7.75 -4.16 -3.00
C ALA A 20 8.30 -4.34 -1.58
N VAL A 21 7.47 -4.80 -0.64
CA VAL A 21 7.92 -5.11 0.72
C VAL A 21 8.98 -6.20 0.67
N ALA A 22 8.73 -7.26 -0.12
CA ALA A 22 9.69 -8.36 -0.25
C ALA A 22 11.03 -7.89 -0.80
N GLU A 23 11.04 -6.83 -1.59
CA GLU A 23 12.25 -6.26 -2.17
C GLU A 23 12.79 -5.09 -1.34
N SER A 24 12.17 -4.78 -0.23
CA SER A 24 12.49 -3.62 0.60
C SER A 24 12.41 -2.31 -0.18
N ASN A 25 11.57 -2.26 -1.20
CA ASN A 25 11.36 -1.05 -2.01
C ASN A 25 10.24 -0.21 -1.38
N TRP A 26 10.59 0.48 -0.30
CA TRP A 26 9.62 1.18 0.53
C TRP A 26 8.97 2.38 -0.17
N ALA A 27 9.67 2.99 -1.13
CA ALA A 27 9.09 4.07 -1.92
C ALA A 27 7.88 3.59 -2.72
N VAL A 28 7.98 2.40 -3.32
CA VAL A 28 6.87 1.80 -4.06
C VAL A 28 5.76 1.38 -3.11
N VAL A 29 6.09 0.80 -1.95
CA VAL A 29 5.10 0.45 -0.93
C VAL A 29 4.28 1.68 -0.54
N LEU A 30 4.96 2.78 -0.25
CA LEU A 30 4.31 4.03 0.12
C LEU A 30 3.37 4.52 -0.99
N ASN A 31 3.86 4.53 -2.21
CA ASN A 31 3.07 4.99 -3.36
C ASN A 31 1.82 4.15 -3.56
N ARG A 32 1.95 2.83 -3.56
CA ARG A 32 0.82 1.94 -3.79
C ARG A 32 -0.20 2.00 -2.67
N ALA A 33 0.28 2.04 -1.42
CA ALA A 33 -0.61 2.16 -0.26
C ALA A 33 -1.40 3.47 -0.30
N GLN A 34 -0.75 4.58 -0.63
CA GLN A 34 -1.42 5.86 -0.75
C GLN A 34 -2.48 5.84 -1.86
N ASN A 35 -2.19 5.18 -2.97
CA ASN A 35 -3.16 5.06 -4.06
C ASN A 35 -4.40 4.27 -3.64
N VAL A 36 -4.21 3.19 -2.87
CA VAL A 36 -5.34 2.43 -2.35
C VAL A 36 -6.17 3.30 -1.41
N LEU A 37 -5.52 4.07 -0.55
CA LEU A 37 -6.22 4.91 0.42
C LEU A 37 -6.98 6.06 -0.22
N ARG A 38 -6.61 6.46 -1.43
CA ARG A 38 -7.41 7.43 -2.19
C ARG A 38 -8.72 6.84 -2.66
N ILE A 39 -8.73 5.54 -2.95
CA ILE A 39 -9.91 4.83 -3.42
C ILE A 39 -10.76 4.39 -2.22
N GLU A 40 -10.11 3.84 -1.21
CA GLU A 40 -10.78 3.31 -0.02
C GLU A 40 -9.99 3.75 1.21
N THR A 41 -10.40 4.87 1.79
CA THR A 41 -9.67 5.54 2.89
C THR A 41 -9.47 4.65 4.11
N GLU A 42 -10.39 3.73 4.37
CA GLU A 42 -10.34 2.88 5.54
C GLU A 42 -9.80 1.47 5.26
N ASN A 43 -9.13 1.29 4.14
CA ASN A 43 -8.53 0.00 3.82
C ASN A 43 -7.43 -0.32 4.83
N GLU A 44 -7.65 -1.35 5.64
CA GLU A 44 -6.72 -1.70 6.72
C GLU A 44 -5.39 -2.21 6.21
N ASP A 45 -5.39 -2.99 5.12
CA ASP A 45 -4.15 -3.49 4.54
C ASP A 45 -3.27 -2.34 4.04
N ALA A 46 -3.89 -1.38 3.37
CA ALA A 46 -3.15 -0.23 2.86
C ALA A 46 -2.61 0.64 4.01
N ARG A 47 -3.39 0.80 5.06
CA ARG A 47 -2.95 1.56 6.24
C ARG A 47 -1.77 0.89 6.93
N ALA A 48 -1.80 -0.43 7.03
CA ALA A 48 -0.69 -1.19 7.62
C ALA A 48 0.57 -1.08 6.76
N LEU A 49 0.42 -1.20 5.45
CA LEU A 49 1.55 -1.07 4.52
C LEU A 49 2.13 0.34 4.56
N LEU A 50 1.28 1.35 4.61
CA LEU A 50 1.72 2.73 4.71
C LEU A 50 2.52 2.95 5.99
N ALA A 51 2.03 2.46 7.12
CA ALA A 51 2.71 2.59 8.40
C ALA A 51 4.08 1.88 8.37
N ALA A 52 4.14 0.70 7.75
CA ALA A 52 5.40 -0.03 7.61
C ALA A 52 6.42 0.75 6.78
N ALA A 53 5.97 1.35 5.67
CA ALA A 53 6.84 2.14 4.82
C ALA A 53 7.34 3.39 5.55
N GLU A 54 6.46 4.05 6.29
CA GLU A 54 6.85 5.23 7.06
C GLU A 54 7.89 4.89 8.13
N ARG A 55 7.73 3.75 8.79
CA ARG A 55 8.72 3.30 9.77
C ARG A 55 10.07 3.01 9.11
N ALA A 56 10.04 2.42 7.92
CA ALA A 56 11.27 2.11 7.21
C ALA A 56 12.06 3.38 6.88
N PHE A 57 11.35 4.45 6.48
CA PHE A 57 12.00 5.73 6.20
C PHE A 57 12.50 6.44 7.45
N GLU A 58 11.88 6.20 8.59
CA GLU A 58 12.28 6.81 9.86
C GLU A 58 13.41 6.07 10.55
N MET A 59 13.65 4.82 10.19
CA MET A 59 14.71 4.03 10.82
C MET A 59 16.08 4.60 10.51
N PRO A 60 16.89 4.84 11.53
CA PRO A 60 18.29 5.23 11.30
C PRO A 60 19.02 4.06 10.68
N SER A 61 19.80 4.32 9.67
CA SER A 61 20.60 3.28 9.01
C SER A 61 21.84 2.94 9.82
#